data_1df63b8016b54aa2b9926134be5be664
#
_entry.id   1df63b8016b54aa2b9926134be5be664
#
_cell.length_a   1.000
_cell.length_b   1.000
_cell.length_c   1.000
_cell.angle_alpha   90.00
_cell.angle_beta   90.00
_cell.angle_gamma   90.00
#
_symmetry.space_group_name_H-M   'P 1'
#
loop_
_entity.id
_entity.type
_entity.pdbx_description
1 polymer ?
#
loop_
_entity_poly.entity_id
_entity_poly.type
_entity_poly.pdbx_seq_one_letter_code
_entity_poly.pdbx_strand_id
1 'polypeptide(L)'
;GEALRVLLALRDVMEETGYFTIRRKLLALFGYSDLPASWGRIVSDRGSLITFAALGEDSPSELRKAWDPNCGKRQGTASLINMRLDGIAVARIGGASSVDITPPGIDKGLAIREWQRLTRLDTHTIRFTGDALHPGGNDYPVVMTRVRCHLVESLEETKTLIRFWS
;
A
#
# COMPACT_ATOMS: atom_id res chain seq x y z
N GLY A 1 5.39 6.15 21.98
CA GLY A 1 4.29 6.74 21.23
C GLY A 1 3.66 5.74 20.27
N GLU A 2 2.67 6.16 19.49
CA GLU A 2 1.93 5.31 18.56
C GLU A 2 2.83 4.69 17.47
N ALA A 3 3.74 5.47 16.91
CA ALA A 3 4.70 4.95 15.91
C ALA A 3 5.52 3.76 16.45
N LEU A 4 5.94 3.80 17.71
CA LEU A 4 6.65 2.67 18.31
C LEU A 4 5.77 1.42 18.42
N ARG A 5 4.49 1.57 18.75
CA ARG A 5 3.54 0.43 18.77
C ARG A 5 3.37 -0.19 17.40
N VAL A 6 3.27 0.64 16.35
CA VAL A 6 3.20 0.16 14.96
C VAL A 6 4.46 -0.61 14.58
N LEU A 7 5.66 -0.09 14.91
CA LEU A 7 6.92 -0.75 14.60
C LEU A 7 7.08 -2.09 15.35
N LEU A 8 6.68 -2.16 16.61
CA LEU A 8 6.70 -3.40 17.39
C LEU A 8 5.72 -4.44 16.80
N ALA A 9 4.49 -4.02 16.45
CA ALA A 9 3.52 -4.91 15.82
C ALA A 9 4.00 -5.44 14.46
N LEU A 10 4.65 -4.60 13.65
CA LEU A 10 5.27 -5.01 12.39
C LEU A 10 6.36 -6.05 12.61
N ARG A 11 7.26 -5.83 13.56
CA ARG A 11 8.31 -6.81 13.90
C ARG A 11 7.70 -8.16 14.23
N ASP A 12 6.72 -8.18 15.13
CA ASP A 12 6.09 -9.42 15.58
C ASP A 12 5.38 -10.15 14.42
N VAL A 13 4.70 -9.41 13.53
CA VAL A 13 4.08 -9.98 12.31
C VAL A 13 5.14 -10.55 11.37
N MET A 14 6.28 -9.88 11.21
CA MET A 14 7.38 -10.39 10.37
C MET A 14 7.97 -11.70 10.92
N GLU A 15 8.07 -11.84 12.23
CA GLU A 15 8.52 -13.07 12.89
C GLU A 15 7.50 -14.20 12.71
N GLU A 16 6.22 -13.96 12.99
CA GLU A 16 5.15 -14.97 12.88
C GLU A 16 4.93 -15.47 11.46
N THR A 17 5.02 -14.59 10.47
CA THR A 17 4.81 -14.96 9.06
C THR A 17 6.02 -15.63 8.43
N GLY A 18 7.15 -15.75 9.15
CA GLY A 18 8.39 -16.26 8.58
C GLY A 18 8.93 -15.41 7.43
N TYR A 19 8.64 -14.13 7.44
CA TYR A 19 8.95 -13.17 6.39
C TYR A 19 10.38 -13.28 5.85
N PHE A 20 11.38 -13.31 6.72
CA PHE A 20 12.78 -13.36 6.30
C PHE A 20 13.14 -14.66 5.56
N THR A 21 12.53 -15.78 5.93
CA THR A 21 12.73 -17.07 5.25
C THR A 21 12.11 -17.07 3.86
N ILE A 22 10.88 -16.60 3.75
CA ILE A 22 10.17 -16.48 2.47
C ILE A 22 10.91 -15.51 1.54
N ARG A 23 11.33 -14.37 2.05
CA ARG A 23 12.10 -13.38 1.30
C ARG A 23 13.39 -13.98 0.76
N ARG A 24 14.18 -14.63 1.59
CA ARG A 24 15.45 -15.26 1.18
C ARG A 24 15.25 -16.30 0.08
N LYS A 25 14.23 -17.17 0.20
CA LYS A 25 13.90 -18.17 -0.82
C LYS A 25 13.54 -17.52 -2.16
N LEU A 26 12.75 -16.45 -2.13
CA LEU A 26 12.37 -15.72 -3.35
C LEU A 26 13.60 -15.10 -4.02
N LEU A 27 14.47 -14.44 -3.26
CA LEU A 27 15.67 -13.82 -3.80
C LEU A 27 16.60 -14.85 -4.47
N ALA A 28 16.81 -16.00 -3.83
CA ALA A 28 17.60 -17.09 -4.38
C ALA A 28 17.01 -17.62 -5.71
N LEU A 29 15.68 -17.73 -5.80
CA LEU A 29 14.99 -18.17 -7.02
C LEU A 29 15.26 -17.23 -8.22
N PHE A 30 15.43 -15.93 -7.96
CA PHE A 30 15.74 -14.94 -8.98
C PHE A 30 17.27 -14.66 -9.13
N GLY A 31 18.12 -15.49 -8.53
CA GLY A 31 19.58 -15.34 -8.62
C GLY A 31 20.18 -14.24 -7.75
N TYR A 32 19.47 -13.80 -6.72
CA TYR A 32 19.90 -12.73 -5.82
C TYR A 32 20.43 -13.26 -4.47
N SER A 33 21.17 -14.35 -4.45
CA SER A 33 21.68 -14.96 -3.22
C SER A 33 22.67 -14.08 -2.44
N ASP A 34 23.37 -13.17 -3.12
CA ASP A 34 24.46 -12.36 -2.55
C ASP A 34 24.11 -10.87 -2.39
N LEU A 35 22.86 -10.49 -2.60
CA LEU A 35 22.45 -9.10 -2.52
C LEU A 35 22.14 -8.62 -1.09
N PRO A 36 22.22 -7.29 -0.87
CA PRO A 36 21.98 -6.69 0.45
C PRO A 36 20.62 -7.12 1.01
N ALA A 37 20.51 -7.11 2.33
CA ALA A 37 19.33 -7.58 3.05
C ALA A 37 17.99 -6.95 2.58
N SER A 38 18.03 -5.78 1.91
CA SER A 38 16.87 -5.16 1.26
C SER A 38 17.29 -4.16 0.18
N TRP A 39 16.40 -3.84 -0.75
CA TRP A 39 16.51 -2.70 -1.66
C TRP A 39 15.88 -1.47 -0.99
N GLY A 40 16.70 -0.64 -0.39
CA GLY A 40 16.22 0.51 0.37
C GLY A 40 15.53 0.11 1.69
N ARG A 41 14.70 0.98 2.22
CA ARG A 41 14.05 0.79 3.51
C ARG A 41 12.90 -0.22 3.41
N ILE A 42 12.82 -1.12 4.38
CA ILE A 42 11.68 -2.04 4.56
C ILE A 42 10.52 -1.33 5.24
N VAL A 43 10.83 -0.46 6.20
CA VAL A 43 9.84 0.36 6.92
C VAL A 43 10.19 1.82 6.73
N SER A 44 9.24 2.58 6.20
CA SER A 44 9.38 4.03 5.95
C SER A 44 8.30 4.78 6.72
N ASP A 45 8.72 5.69 7.60
CA ASP A 45 7.85 6.68 8.23
C ASP A 45 7.77 7.91 7.31
N ARG A 46 6.56 8.23 6.87
CA ARG A 46 6.25 9.37 6.00
C ARG A 46 5.41 10.43 6.72
N GLY A 47 5.47 10.45 8.04
CA GLY A 47 4.71 11.36 8.90
C GLY A 47 3.29 10.85 9.18
N SER A 48 2.37 11.00 8.24
CA SER A 48 0.97 10.53 8.38
C SER A 48 0.74 9.08 7.93
N LEU A 49 1.78 8.41 7.43
CA LEU A 49 1.75 7.08 6.85
C LEU A 49 3.04 6.34 7.20
N ILE A 50 2.92 5.11 7.67
CA ILE A 50 4.03 4.15 7.74
C ILE A 50 3.83 3.13 6.62
N THR A 51 4.82 2.97 5.76
CA THR A 51 4.81 1.94 4.72
C THR A 51 5.73 0.79 5.12
N PHE A 52 5.20 -0.43 5.10
CA PHE A 52 5.97 -1.67 5.15
C PHE A 52 6.15 -2.19 3.73
N ALA A 53 7.37 -2.14 3.20
CA ALA A 53 7.74 -2.64 1.87
C ALA A 53 8.50 -3.95 1.99
N ALA A 54 7.86 -5.08 1.70
CA ALA A 54 8.40 -6.41 1.99
C ALA A 54 9.77 -6.71 1.37
N LEU A 55 10.08 -6.17 0.22
CA LEU A 55 11.38 -6.33 -0.46
C LEU A 55 12.28 -5.10 -0.34
N GLY A 56 11.79 -4.03 0.27
CA GLY A 56 12.38 -2.70 0.26
C GLY A 56 11.77 -1.80 -0.81
N GLU A 57 11.77 -0.49 -0.53
CA GLU A 57 11.08 0.51 -1.36
C GLU A 57 11.67 0.66 -2.77
N ASP A 58 12.96 0.34 -2.95
CA ASP A 58 13.69 0.45 -4.22
C ASP A 58 13.80 -0.88 -4.98
N SER A 59 13.05 -1.91 -4.57
CA SER A 59 13.12 -3.23 -5.19
C SER A 59 12.62 -3.24 -6.64
N PRO A 60 13.21 -4.08 -7.53
CA PRO A 60 12.77 -4.22 -8.92
C PRO A 60 11.28 -4.59 -9.04
N SER A 61 10.61 -4.02 -10.07
CA SER A 61 9.17 -4.20 -10.28
C SER A 61 8.76 -5.66 -10.47
N GLU A 62 9.58 -6.43 -11.18
CA GLU A 62 9.36 -7.86 -11.44
C GLU A 62 9.34 -8.67 -10.15
N LEU A 63 10.31 -8.40 -9.26
CA LEU A 63 10.37 -9.07 -7.96
C LEU A 63 9.19 -8.70 -7.07
N ARG A 64 8.77 -7.43 -7.07
CA ARG A 64 7.59 -7.00 -6.31
C ARG A 64 6.33 -7.72 -6.76
N LYS A 65 6.12 -7.85 -8.06
CA LYS A 65 4.98 -8.57 -8.63
C LYS A 65 5.04 -10.07 -8.34
N ALA A 66 6.23 -10.67 -8.45
CA ALA A 66 6.43 -12.09 -8.20
C ALA A 66 6.34 -12.48 -6.71
N TRP A 67 6.60 -11.52 -5.80
CA TRP A 67 6.58 -11.79 -4.36
C TRP A 67 5.18 -12.15 -3.84
N ASP A 68 4.16 -11.46 -4.32
CA ASP A 68 2.78 -11.64 -3.85
C ASP A 68 1.76 -11.37 -4.97
N PRO A 69 1.73 -12.21 -6.03
CA PRO A 69 0.90 -12.00 -7.21
C PRO A 69 -0.61 -11.98 -6.88
N ASN A 70 -1.02 -12.73 -5.86
CA ASN A 70 -2.42 -12.90 -5.47
C ASN A 70 -2.81 -12.07 -4.24
N CYS A 71 -1.99 -11.10 -3.81
CA CYS A 71 -2.21 -10.26 -2.64
C CYS A 71 -2.32 -11.01 -1.29
N GLY A 72 -2.17 -12.33 -1.26
CA GLY A 72 -2.41 -13.15 -0.07
C GLY A 72 -1.47 -12.84 1.09
N LYS A 73 -0.19 -12.62 0.82
CA LYS A 73 0.79 -12.26 1.86
C LYS A 73 0.52 -10.89 2.44
N ARG A 74 0.26 -9.88 1.60
CA ARG A 74 -0.08 -8.51 2.03
C ARG A 74 -1.40 -8.50 2.79
N GLN A 75 -2.38 -9.27 2.36
CA GLN A 75 -3.67 -9.38 3.01
C GLN A 75 -3.55 -10.00 4.40
N GLY A 76 -2.79 -11.09 4.54
CA GLY A 76 -2.47 -11.70 5.83
C GLY A 76 -1.72 -10.75 6.76
N THR A 77 -0.70 -10.07 6.24
CA THR A 77 0.08 -9.07 7.00
C THR A 77 -0.80 -7.91 7.47
N ALA A 78 -1.63 -7.33 6.59
CA ALA A 78 -2.54 -6.25 6.95
C ALA A 78 -3.57 -6.69 8.00
N SER A 79 -4.12 -7.90 7.88
CA SER A 79 -5.06 -8.45 8.86
C SER A 79 -4.44 -8.63 10.24
N LEU A 80 -3.22 -9.18 10.32
CA LEU A 80 -2.50 -9.33 11.59
C LEU A 80 -2.15 -7.98 12.24
N ILE A 81 -1.73 -7.01 11.43
CA ILE A 81 -1.45 -5.65 11.92
C ILE A 81 -2.74 -5.01 12.45
N ASN A 82 -3.84 -5.10 11.71
CA ASN A 82 -5.13 -4.55 12.13
C ASN A 82 -5.62 -5.17 13.45
N MET A 83 -5.44 -6.49 13.61
CA MET A 83 -5.80 -7.17 14.87
C MET A 83 -4.96 -6.68 16.05
N ARG A 84 -3.68 -6.38 15.86
CA ARG A 84 -2.77 -5.92 16.93
C ARG A 84 -2.86 -4.45 17.24
N LEU A 85 -3.27 -3.65 16.26
CA LEU A 85 -3.35 -2.20 16.36
C LEU A 85 -4.80 -1.70 16.39
N ASP A 86 -5.73 -2.54 16.82
CA ASP A 86 -7.15 -2.19 16.88
C ASP A 86 -7.39 -0.83 17.55
N GLY A 87 -8.07 0.06 16.86
CA GLY A 87 -8.32 1.43 17.28
C GLY A 87 -7.10 2.38 17.26
N ILE A 88 -5.87 1.88 17.00
CA ILE A 88 -4.64 2.69 16.98
C ILE A 88 -4.26 3.08 15.57
N ALA A 89 -4.29 2.11 14.65
CA ALA A 89 -3.95 2.32 13.25
C ALA A 89 -4.72 1.36 12.34
N VAL A 90 -4.74 1.65 11.06
CA VAL A 90 -5.38 0.82 10.03
C VAL A 90 -4.36 0.48 8.95
N ALA A 91 -4.14 -0.82 8.75
CA ALA A 91 -3.29 -1.35 7.69
C ALA A 91 -4.12 -1.70 6.45
N ARG A 92 -3.66 -1.27 5.27
CA ARG A 92 -4.27 -1.55 3.96
C ARG A 92 -3.21 -2.03 2.98
N ILE A 93 -3.61 -2.81 2.00
CA ILE A 93 -2.73 -3.21 0.90
C ILE A 93 -2.32 -1.94 0.14
N GLY A 94 -1.01 -1.74 0.03
CA GLY A 94 -0.40 -0.70 -0.78
C GLY A 94 -0.04 -1.20 -2.19
N GLY A 95 1.13 -0.82 -2.69
CA GLY A 95 1.66 -1.29 -3.98
C GLY A 95 1.90 -2.81 -4.04
N ALA A 96 2.62 -3.29 -5.05
CA ALA A 96 2.77 -4.72 -5.36
C ALA A 96 3.44 -5.56 -4.24
N SER A 97 4.16 -4.95 -3.31
CA SER A 97 4.82 -5.64 -2.19
C SER A 97 4.75 -4.86 -0.88
N SER A 98 3.78 -3.95 -0.72
CA SER A 98 3.70 -3.08 0.45
C SER A 98 2.36 -3.14 1.17
N VAL A 99 2.40 -2.77 2.44
CA VAL A 99 1.24 -2.51 3.30
C VAL A 99 1.40 -1.10 3.86
N ASP A 100 0.35 -0.31 3.72
CA ASP A 100 0.27 1.06 4.21
C ASP A 100 -0.49 1.10 5.53
N ILE A 101 0.08 1.77 6.53
CA ILE A 101 -0.45 1.84 7.89
C ILE A 101 -0.66 3.32 8.23
N THR A 102 -1.91 3.69 8.50
CA THR A 102 -2.31 5.07 8.78
C THR A 102 -3.10 5.15 10.08
N PRO A 103 -3.15 6.30 10.75
CA PRO A 103 -4.14 6.52 11.79
C PRO A 103 -5.57 6.26 11.28
N PRO A 104 -6.52 5.87 12.15
CA PRO A 104 -7.91 5.70 11.78
C PRO A 104 -8.46 6.97 11.12
N GLY A 105 -9.21 6.83 10.03
CA GLY A 105 -9.79 7.96 9.29
C GLY A 105 -8.83 8.66 8.31
N ILE A 106 -7.52 8.39 8.38
CA ILE A 106 -6.54 8.91 7.40
C ILE A 106 -6.46 7.92 6.23
N ASP A 107 -7.00 8.34 5.09
CA ASP A 107 -6.99 7.56 3.86
C ASP A 107 -7.13 8.46 2.63
N LYS A 108 -7.04 7.88 1.44
CA LYS A 108 -7.17 8.65 0.18
C LYS A 108 -8.57 9.28 0.01
N GLY A 109 -9.60 8.70 0.61
CA GLY A 109 -10.94 9.28 0.61
C GLY A 109 -11.01 10.56 1.44
N LEU A 110 -10.30 10.62 2.59
CA LEU A 110 -10.17 11.87 3.35
C LEU A 110 -9.51 12.96 2.50
N ALA A 111 -8.43 12.63 1.79
CA ALA A 111 -7.74 13.60 0.93
C ALA A 111 -8.67 14.17 -0.14
N ILE A 112 -9.52 13.34 -0.77
CA ILE A 112 -10.53 13.79 -1.73
C ILE A 112 -11.56 14.71 -1.06
N ARG A 113 -12.09 14.34 0.10
CA ARG A 113 -13.07 15.16 0.84
C ARG A 113 -12.49 16.53 1.23
N GLU A 114 -11.26 16.55 1.74
CA GLU A 114 -10.59 17.79 2.09
C GLU A 114 -10.30 18.66 0.85
N TRP A 115 -9.90 18.05 -0.25
CA TRP A 115 -9.71 18.78 -1.50
C TRP A 115 -11.02 19.38 -2.01
N GLN A 116 -12.13 18.63 -2.00
CA GLN A 116 -13.47 19.15 -2.33
C GLN A 116 -13.87 20.32 -1.43
N ARG A 117 -13.65 20.17 -0.10
CA ARG A 117 -13.94 21.24 0.86
C ARG A 117 -13.17 22.54 0.57
N LEU A 118 -11.88 22.41 0.24
CA LEU A 118 -11.01 23.56 -0.04
C LEU A 118 -11.30 24.22 -1.39
N THR A 119 -11.58 23.43 -2.42
CA THR A 119 -11.76 23.91 -3.80
C THR A 119 -13.20 24.17 -4.15
N ARG A 120 -14.16 23.65 -3.37
CA ARG A 120 -15.60 23.67 -3.65
C ARG A 120 -15.98 23.01 -4.99
N LEU A 121 -15.13 22.11 -5.50
CA LEU A 121 -15.42 21.36 -6.72
C LEU A 121 -16.54 20.35 -6.49
N ASP A 122 -17.41 20.25 -7.48
CA ASP A 122 -18.47 19.25 -7.50
C ASP A 122 -17.84 17.84 -7.63
N THR A 123 -18.40 16.88 -6.88
CA THR A 123 -18.00 15.47 -6.92
C THR A 123 -17.95 14.92 -8.34
N HIS A 124 -18.88 15.31 -9.20
CA HIS A 124 -18.98 14.84 -10.58
C HIS A 124 -17.87 15.37 -11.50
N THR A 125 -17.19 16.45 -11.12
CA THR A 125 -16.07 17.01 -11.89
C THR A 125 -14.74 16.34 -11.58
N ILE A 126 -14.67 15.61 -10.46
CA ILE A 126 -13.45 14.94 -10.01
C ILE A 126 -13.36 13.55 -10.65
N ARG A 127 -12.20 13.24 -11.19
CA ARG A 127 -11.86 11.90 -11.71
C ARG A 127 -10.66 11.38 -10.94
N PHE A 128 -10.75 10.12 -10.53
CA PHE A 128 -9.68 9.42 -9.82
C PHE A 128 -9.28 8.17 -10.61
N THR A 129 -7.99 7.95 -10.78
CA THR A 129 -7.44 6.71 -11.32
C THR A 129 -6.66 5.99 -10.25
N GLY A 130 -6.85 4.69 -10.12
CA GLY A 130 -6.16 3.86 -9.15
C GLY A 130 -6.18 2.39 -9.54
N ASP A 131 -5.21 1.64 -9.03
CA ASP A 131 -5.05 0.20 -9.28
C ASP A 131 -5.63 -0.68 -8.17
N ALA A 132 -6.02 -0.08 -7.04
CA ALA A 132 -6.49 -0.79 -5.84
C ALA A 132 -7.91 -0.35 -5.40
N LEU A 133 -8.84 -0.21 -6.36
CA LEU A 133 -10.23 0.23 -6.14
C LEU A 133 -11.15 -0.86 -5.56
N HIS A 134 -10.64 -2.04 -5.24
CA HIS A 134 -11.38 -3.15 -4.63
C HIS A 134 -11.41 -3.03 -3.09
N PRO A 135 -12.37 -3.68 -2.39
CA PRO A 135 -12.39 -3.76 -0.93
C PRO A 135 -11.04 -4.24 -0.36
N GLY A 136 -10.51 -3.51 0.63
CA GLY A 136 -9.19 -3.77 1.21
C GLY A 136 -8.01 -3.09 0.50
N GLY A 137 -8.19 -2.57 -0.71
CA GLY A 137 -7.20 -1.75 -1.41
C GLY A 137 -7.11 -0.34 -0.83
N ASN A 138 -5.94 0.29 -0.97
CA ASN A 138 -5.71 1.64 -0.44
C ASN A 138 -6.44 2.75 -1.22
N ASP A 139 -6.92 2.47 -2.45
CA ASP A 139 -7.74 3.38 -3.26
C ASP A 139 -9.25 3.22 -2.99
N TYR A 140 -9.67 2.12 -2.37
CA TYR A 140 -11.08 1.85 -2.11
C TYR A 140 -11.80 2.96 -1.32
N PRO A 141 -11.20 3.63 -0.33
CA PRO A 141 -11.84 4.77 0.36
C PRO A 141 -12.26 5.91 -0.57
N VAL A 142 -11.61 6.07 -1.74
CA VAL A 142 -12.00 7.07 -2.73
C VAL A 142 -13.32 6.71 -3.40
N VAL A 143 -13.57 5.43 -3.65
CA VAL A 143 -14.85 4.94 -4.21
C VAL A 143 -16.01 5.38 -3.33
N MET A 144 -15.81 5.37 -2.00
CA MET A 144 -16.83 5.79 -1.02
C MET A 144 -17.12 7.30 -1.03
N THR A 145 -16.28 8.12 -1.68
CA THR A 145 -16.53 9.56 -1.84
C THR A 145 -17.46 9.88 -3.01
N ARG A 146 -17.83 8.88 -3.83
CA ARG A 146 -18.69 8.98 -5.01
C ARG A 146 -18.11 9.81 -6.15
N VAL A 147 -16.80 10.11 -6.15
CA VAL A 147 -16.13 10.65 -7.34
C VAL A 147 -16.06 9.57 -8.44
N ARG A 148 -15.87 10.00 -9.69
CA ARG A 148 -15.72 9.07 -10.79
C ARG A 148 -14.37 8.37 -10.71
N CYS A 149 -14.37 7.07 -10.36
CA CYS A 149 -13.18 6.25 -10.28
C CYS A 149 -12.99 5.43 -11.55
N HIS A 150 -11.73 5.34 -11.99
CA HIS A 150 -11.29 4.53 -13.14
C HIS A 150 -10.21 3.58 -12.66
N LEU A 151 -10.49 2.27 -12.77
CA LEU A 151 -9.48 1.24 -12.53
C LEU A 151 -8.45 1.30 -13.66
N VAL A 152 -7.17 1.26 -13.31
CA VAL A 152 -6.06 1.20 -14.25
C VAL A 152 -5.10 0.10 -13.83
N GLU A 153 -4.58 -0.64 -14.80
CA GLU A 153 -3.64 -1.74 -14.55
C GLU A 153 -2.19 -1.35 -14.82
N SER A 154 -1.97 -0.19 -15.46
CA SER A 154 -0.64 0.27 -15.84
C SER A 154 -0.51 1.78 -15.87
N LEU A 155 0.75 2.24 -15.82
CA LEU A 155 1.11 3.64 -16.00
C LEU A 155 0.71 4.16 -17.39
N GLU A 156 0.84 3.33 -18.43
CA GLU A 156 0.50 3.72 -19.80
C GLU A 156 -1.01 3.91 -19.98
N GLU A 157 -1.81 3.09 -19.33
CA GLU A 157 -3.26 3.27 -19.31
C GLU A 157 -3.63 4.58 -18.60
N THR A 158 -3.00 4.88 -17.46
CA THR A 158 -3.18 6.16 -16.76
C THR A 158 -2.85 7.35 -17.66
N LYS A 159 -1.72 7.31 -18.37
CA LYS A 159 -1.32 8.36 -19.33
C LYS A 159 -2.33 8.51 -20.46
N THR A 160 -2.86 7.40 -20.96
CA THR A 160 -3.86 7.40 -22.03
C THR A 160 -5.15 8.07 -21.58
N LEU A 161 -5.63 7.75 -20.38
CA LEU A 161 -6.80 8.39 -19.81
C LEU A 161 -6.61 9.90 -19.60
N ILE A 162 -5.46 10.31 -19.07
CA ILE A 162 -5.15 11.74 -18.87
C ILE A 162 -5.20 12.49 -20.22
N ARG A 163 -4.58 11.94 -21.28
CA ARG A 163 -4.60 12.55 -22.61
C ARG A 163 -6.00 12.61 -23.21
N PHE A 164 -6.85 11.64 -22.91
CA PHE A 164 -8.23 11.63 -23.37
C PHE A 164 -9.11 12.67 -22.64
N TRP A 165 -8.75 13.04 -21.42
CA TRP A 165 -9.51 14.03 -20.63
C TRP A 165 -8.98 15.47 -20.79
N SER A 166 -7.80 15.66 -21.39
CA SER A 166 -7.20 16.97 -21.68
C SER A 166 -7.79 17.57 -22.93
#